data_9cf4df6b9b2d4c605f82db34c2dc69f5
#
_entry.id   9cf4df6b9b2d4c605f82db34c2dc69f5
#
_cell.length_a   1.000
_cell.length_b   1.000
_cell.length_c   1.000
_cell.angle_alpha   90.00
_cell.angle_beta   90.00
_cell.angle_gamma   90.00
#
_symmetry.space_group_name_H-M   'P 1'
#
loop_
_entity.id
_entity.type
_entity.pdbx_description
1 polymer ?
#
loop_
_entity_poly.entity_id
_entity_poly.type
_entity_poly.pdbx_seq_one_letter_code
_entity_poly.pdbx_strand_id
1 'polypeptide(L)'
;MLRRRPRRLLVLGGARSGKSSHAERLLAHERVVDYVACGRAPGPEDPEWADRVALHRARRPASWRTVETLDLAGVLRRSGPPVLVDCLTTWLAGTMDGCGVWDDRPGADERLAAAVDDLLAAWSSTRRRVVAVSNEVGSGIVPATASGRRFRDEMGVLNARVAAASQRVELVTAGLPQRLR
;
A
#
# COMPACT_ATOMS: atom_id res chain seq x y z
N MET A 1 -8.88 29.82 -8.53
CA MET A 1 -9.45 28.45 -8.62
C MET A 1 -8.71 27.56 -7.63
N LEU A 2 -9.35 27.16 -6.55
CA LEU A 2 -8.79 26.19 -5.60
C LEU A 2 -8.71 24.83 -6.32
N ARG A 3 -7.49 24.36 -6.64
CA ARG A 3 -7.31 23.02 -7.21
C ARG A 3 -7.85 21.99 -6.23
N ARG A 4 -8.89 21.27 -6.60
CA ARG A 4 -9.42 20.14 -5.81
C ARG A 4 -8.28 19.17 -5.52
N ARG A 5 -8.06 18.87 -4.24
CA ARG A 5 -7.06 17.86 -3.84
C ARG A 5 -7.43 16.50 -4.45
N PRO A 6 -6.45 15.75 -4.99
CA PRO A 6 -6.72 14.43 -5.55
C PRO A 6 -7.29 13.50 -4.47
N ARG A 7 -8.31 12.74 -4.83
CA ARG A 7 -8.90 11.74 -3.93
C ARG A 7 -8.06 10.49 -3.83
N ARG A 8 -7.53 10.03 -4.96
CA ARG A 8 -6.74 8.80 -5.05
C ARG A 8 -5.32 9.14 -5.45
N LEU A 9 -4.41 8.86 -4.53
CA LEU A 9 -2.99 9.17 -4.71
C LEU A 9 -2.15 7.92 -4.39
N LEU A 10 -1.27 7.56 -5.31
CA LEU A 10 -0.28 6.51 -5.13
C LEU A 10 1.09 7.13 -4.91
N VAL A 11 1.77 6.71 -3.85
CA VAL A 11 3.15 7.10 -3.53
C VAL A 11 4.05 5.89 -3.67
N LEU A 12 4.88 5.91 -4.69
CA LEU A 12 5.87 4.88 -5.00
C LEU A 12 7.24 5.24 -4.43
N GLY A 13 8.08 4.24 -4.25
CA GLY A 13 9.49 4.44 -3.92
C GLY A 13 10.17 3.19 -3.41
N GLY A 14 11.49 3.15 -3.50
CA GLY A 14 12.31 2.06 -2.98
C GLY A 14 12.30 1.94 -1.45
N ALA A 15 12.95 0.93 -0.92
CA ALA A 15 13.16 0.80 0.53
C ALA A 15 13.85 2.06 1.09
N ARG A 16 13.37 2.54 2.26
CA ARG A 16 13.93 3.72 2.96
C ARG A 16 13.96 5.03 2.12
N SER A 17 13.19 5.11 1.04
CA SER A 17 13.11 6.31 0.17
C SER A 17 12.45 7.53 0.83
N GLY A 18 11.79 7.36 1.98
CA GLY A 18 11.00 8.44 2.63
C GLY A 18 9.53 8.49 2.19
N LYS A 19 9.05 7.52 1.38
CA LYS A 19 7.69 7.47 0.85
C LYS A 19 6.58 7.48 1.91
N SER A 20 6.74 6.69 3.00
CA SER A 20 5.74 6.66 4.09
C SER A 20 5.66 8.01 4.80
N SER A 21 6.81 8.62 5.14
CA SER A 21 6.84 9.95 5.74
C SER A 21 6.26 11.03 4.81
N HIS A 22 6.46 10.89 3.48
CA HIS A 22 5.84 11.77 2.51
C HIS A 22 4.31 11.62 2.49
N ALA A 23 3.82 10.37 2.46
CA ALA A 23 2.39 10.07 2.50
C ALA A 23 1.72 10.59 3.79
N GLU A 24 2.37 10.43 4.95
CA GLU A 24 1.92 10.99 6.23
C GLU A 24 1.79 12.52 6.16
N ARG A 25 2.80 13.23 5.60
CA ARG A 25 2.74 14.69 5.42
C ARG A 25 1.59 15.15 4.53
N LEU A 26 1.23 14.38 3.51
CA LEU A 26 0.09 14.70 2.63
C LEU A 26 -1.25 14.73 3.39
N LEU A 27 -1.35 14.01 4.50
CA LEU A 27 -2.55 13.90 5.34
C LEU A 27 -2.40 14.60 6.70
N ALA A 28 -1.27 15.24 7.01
CA ALA A 28 -0.97 15.82 8.31
C ALA A 28 -1.97 16.92 8.77
N HIS A 29 -2.70 17.52 7.82
CA HIS A 29 -3.73 18.53 8.13
C HIS A 29 -5.11 17.92 8.43
N GLU A 30 -5.26 16.59 8.26
CA GLU A 30 -6.50 15.88 8.57
C GLU A 30 -6.53 15.55 10.07
N ARG A 31 -7.63 15.89 10.71
CA ARG A 31 -7.79 15.65 12.15
C ARG A 31 -7.81 14.17 12.50
N VAL A 32 -8.45 13.36 11.66
CA VAL A 32 -8.57 11.91 11.81
C VAL A 32 -8.25 11.26 10.49
N VAL A 33 -7.46 10.20 10.51
CA VAL A 33 -7.11 9.37 9.36
C VAL A 33 -7.24 7.90 9.78
N ASP A 34 -7.80 7.08 8.93
CA ASP A 34 -7.70 5.63 9.07
C ASP A 34 -6.36 5.19 8.43
N TYR A 35 -5.40 4.87 9.28
CA TYR A 35 -4.13 4.29 8.87
C TYR A 35 -4.30 2.78 8.75
N VAL A 36 -4.34 2.28 7.51
CA VAL A 36 -4.51 0.86 7.24
C VAL A 36 -3.15 0.19 7.15
N ALA A 37 -2.87 -0.66 8.12
CA ALA A 37 -1.69 -1.50 8.18
C ALA A 37 -2.03 -2.88 7.62
N CYS A 38 -1.46 -3.20 6.46
CA CYS A 38 -1.70 -4.48 5.78
C CYS A 38 -0.64 -5.54 6.10
N GLY A 39 0.33 -5.21 6.95
CA GLY A 39 1.36 -6.15 7.38
C GLY A 39 0.87 -7.07 8.49
N ARG A 40 1.55 -8.22 8.65
CA ARG A 40 1.35 -9.08 9.81
C ARG A 40 1.69 -8.31 11.08
N ALA A 41 0.91 -8.53 12.13
CA ALA A 41 1.27 -8.02 13.46
C ALA A 41 2.69 -8.49 13.83
N PRO A 42 3.52 -7.62 14.45
CA PRO A 42 4.85 -8.03 14.86
C PRO A 42 4.77 -9.15 15.91
N GLY A 43 5.56 -10.20 15.70
CA GLY A 43 5.72 -11.29 16.64
C GLY A 43 7.09 -11.23 17.33
N PRO A 44 7.29 -12.02 18.38
CA PRO A 44 8.57 -12.06 19.10
C PRO A 44 9.73 -12.59 18.25
N GLU A 45 9.42 -13.27 17.15
CA GLU A 45 10.38 -13.86 16.22
C GLU A 45 11.00 -12.83 15.24
N ASP A 46 10.44 -11.62 15.16
CA ASP A 46 10.91 -10.58 14.22
C ASP A 46 11.01 -9.21 14.93
N PRO A 47 12.06 -9.01 15.75
CA PRO A 47 12.26 -7.76 16.48
C PRO A 47 12.52 -6.57 15.53
N GLU A 48 13.17 -6.76 14.38
CA GLU A 48 13.38 -5.68 13.41
C GLU A 48 12.04 -5.17 12.86
N TRP A 49 11.11 -6.08 12.57
CA TRP A 49 9.75 -5.71 12.15
C TRP A 49 8.98 -4.99 13.26
N ALA A 50 9.12 -5.46 14.52
CA ALA A 50 8.50 -4.82 15.68
C ALA A 50 9.00 -3.38 15.86
N ASP A 51 10.30 -3.14 15.76
CA ASP A 51 10.91 -1.81 15.83
C ASP A 51 10.43 -0.88 14.72
N ARG A 52 10.31 -1.41 13.49
CA ARG A 52 9.76 -0.64 12.36
C ARG A 52 8.31 -0.24 12.59
N VAL A 53 7.48 -1.15 13.07
CA VAL A 53 6.07 -0.85 13.40
C VAL A 53 5.99 0.18 14.51
N ALA A 54 6.80 0.06 15.56
CA ALA A 54 6.85 1.00 16.67
C ALA A 54 7.26 2.41 16.19
N LEU A 55 8.29 2.50 15.35
CA LEU A 55 8.75 3.76 14.77
C LEU A 55 7.67 4.42 13.90
N HIS A 56 6.94 3.63 13.10
CA HIS A 56 5.83 4.11 12.30
C HIS A 56 4.65 4.59 13.18
N ARG A 57 4.38 3.92 14.30
CA ARG A 57 3.36 4.36 15.26
C ARG A 57 3.73 5.66 15.96
N ALA A 58 4.99 5.80 16.38
CA ALA A 58 5.47 6.98 17.11
C ALA A 58 5.41 8.29 16.30
N ARG A 59 5.50 8.21 14.98
CA ARG A 59 5.45 9.39 14.09
C ARG A 59 4.05 9.91 13.81
N ARG A 60 3.02 9.09 14.07
CA ARG A 60 1.63 9.43 13.72
C ARG A 60 0.96 10.21 14.84
N PRO A 61 0.09 11.19 14.50
CA PRO A 61 -0.75 11.82 15.50
C PRO A 61 -1.61 10.80 16.26
N ALA A 62 -1.76 10.97 17.57
CA ALA A 62 -2.57 10.08 18.41
C ALA A 62 -4.06 10.04 17.98
N SER A 63 -4.53 11.01 17.22
CA SER A 63 -5.88 11.09 16.68
C SER A 63 -6.11 10.20 15.45
N TRP A 64 -5.05 9.66 14.85
CA TRP A 64 -5.17 8.72 13.73
C TRP A 64 -5.49 7.31 14.25
N ARG A 65 -6.42 6.63 13.57
CA ARG A 65 -6.86 5.29 13.94
C ARG A 65 -6.10 4.25 13.14
N THR A 66 -5.47 3.28 13.80
CA THR A 66 -4.85 2.13 13.12
C THR A 66 -5.91 1.06 12.86
N VAL A 67 -5.99 0.60 11.62
CA VAL A 67 -6.84 -0.50 11.16
C VAL A 67 -5.92 -1.58 10.60
N GLU A 68 -5.77 -2.69 11.31
CA GLU A 68 -4.96 -3.84 10.87
C GLU A 68 -5.85 -4.80 10.09
N THR A 69 -5.67 -4.87 8.77
CA THR A 69 -6.49 -5.71 7.89
C THR A 69 -5.89 -5.90 6.50
N LEU A 70 -6.19 -7.05 5.88
CA LEU A 70 -6.01 -7.29 4.45
C LEU A 70 -7.30 -6.99 3.64
N ASP A 71 -8.46 -6.81 4.29
CA ASP A 71 -9.71 -6.39 3.61
C ASP A 71 -9.67 -4.89 3.25
N LEU A 72 -8.71 -4.53 2.42
CA LEU A 72 -8.55 -3.15 1.98
C LEU A 72 -9.74 -2.67 1.12
N ALA A 73 -10.30 -3.53 0.31
CA ALA A 73 -11.47 -3.23 -0.51
C ALA A 73 -12.69 -2.87 0.36
N GLY A 74 -12.95 -3.65 1.42
CA GLY A 74 -13.99 -3.36 2.39
C GLY A 74 -13.80 -2.03 3.10
N VAL A 75 -12.55 -1.69 3.49
CA VAL A 75 -12.23 -0.37 4.08
C VAL A 75 -12.54 0.77 3.11
N LEU A 76 -12.17 0.63 1.83
CA LEU A 76 -12.37 1.67 0.83
C LEU A 76 -13.84 1.89 0.43
N ARG A 77 -14.68 0.86 0.55
CA ARG A 77 -16.13 0.95 0.28
C ARG A 77 -16.91 1.65 1.38
N ARG A 78 -16.44 1.61 2.60
CA ARG A 78 -17.11 2.27 3.74
C ARG A 78 -16.92 3.78 3.66
N SER A 79 -17.91 4.54 4.13
CA SER A 79 -17.74 5.97 4.39
C SER A 79 -16.84 6.19 5.61
N GLY A 80 -16.13 7.31 5.66
CA GLY A 80 -15.26 7.62 6.80
C GLY A 80 -14.22 8.70 6.51
N PRO A 81 -13.27 8.89 7.43
CA PRO A 81 -12.19 9.85 7.26
C PRO A 81 -11.25 9.43 6.13
N PRO A 82 -10.30 10.28 5.72
CA PRO A 82 -9.25 9.89 4.78
C PRO A 82 -8.53 8.60 5.18
N VAL A 83 -8.02 7.87 4.20
CA VAL A 83 -7.31 6.61 4.39
C VAL A 83 -5.84 6.78 3.99
N LEU A 84 -4.94 6.29 4.83
CA LEU A 84 -3.55 6.04 4.47
C LEU A 84 -3.30 4.54 4.49
N VAL A 85 -2.95 3.96 3.34
CA VAL A 85 -2.58 2.55 3.21
C VAL A 85 -1.05 2.44 3.26
N ASP A 86 -0.51 1.78 4.26
CA ASP A 86 0.94 1.50 4.37
C ASP A 86 1.18 0.03 4.70
N CYS A 87 1.40 -0.80 3.66
CA CYS A 87 1.53 -0.48 2.23
C CYS A 87 0.89 -1.56 1.34
N LEU A 88 0.73 -1.25 0.06
CA LEU A 88 0.25 -2.22 -0.93
C LEU A 88 1.19 -3.42 -1.09
N THR A 89 2.47 -3.23 -0.80
CA THR A 89 3.49 -4.29 -0.85
C THR A 89 3.20 -5.39 0.17
N THR A 90 2.91 -5.01 1.41
CA THR A 90 2.55 -5.97 2.48
C THR A 90 1.14 -6.53 2.26
N TRP A 91 0.22 -5.74 1.70
CA TRP A 91 -1.08 -6.21 1.28
C TRP A 91 -0.97 -7.32 0.22
N LEU A 92 -0.16 -7.09 -0.83
CA LEU A 92 0.04 -8.09 -1.89
C LEU A 92 0.65 -9.36 -1.34
N ALA A 93 1.72 -9.26 -0.53
CA ALA A 93 2.37 -10.43 0.07
C ALA A 93 1.38 -11.27 0.90
N GLY A 94 0.61 -10.63 1.78
CA GLY A 94 -0.39 -11.32 2.59
C GLY A 94 -1.56 -11.90 1.76
N THR A 95 -1.94 -11.24 0.66
CA THR A 95 -2.96 -11.74 -0.25
C THR A 95 -2.45 -12.95 -1.03
N MET A 96 -1.22 -12.92 -1.55
CA MET A 96 -0.58 -14.05 -2.23
C MET A 96 -0.46 -15.27 -1.30
N ASP A 97 -0.09 -15.03 -0.05
CA ASP A 97 -0.04 -16.08 0.99
C ASP A 97 -1.42 -16.69 1.22
N GLY A 98 -2.42 -15.87 1.49
CA GLY A 98 -3.80 -16.31 1.70
C GLY A 98 -4.42 -17.04 0.50
N CYS A 99 -4.03 -16.67 -0.72
CA CYS A 99 -4.44 -17.36 -1.95
C CYS A 99 -3.71 -18.68 -2.18
N GLY A 100 -2.61 -18.96 -1.49
CA GLY A 100 -1.80 -20.16 -1.67
C GLY A 100 -0.91 -20.11 -2.89
N VAL A 101 -0.48 -18.92 -3.32
CA VAL A 101 0.38 -18.71 -4.50
C VAL A 101 1.77 -19.34 -4.31
N TRP A 102 2.27 -19.33 -3.07
CA TRP A 102 3.60 -19.86 -2.77
C TRP A 102 3.69 -21.39 -2.80
N ASP A 103 2.54 -22.05 -2.62
CA ASP A 103 2.39 -23.50 -2.60
C ASP A 103 1.79 -24.05 -3.89
N ASP A 104 1.66 -23.22 -4.93
CA ASP A 104 1.03 -23.54 -6.22
C ASP A 104 -0.35 -24.23 -6.07
N ARG A 105 -1.15 -23.74 -5.08
CA ARG A 105 -2.47 -24.34 -4.82
C ARG A 105 -3.41 -24.17 -6.01
N PRO A 106 -4.21 -25.18 -6.37
CA PRO A 106 -5.17 -25.07 -7.46
C PRO A 106 -6.05 -23.83 -7.34
N GLY A 107 -6.16 -23.03 -8.41
CA GLY A 107 -6.94 -21.80 -8.44
C GLY A 107 -6.33 -20.61 -7.67
N ALA A 108 -5.05 -20.67 -7.29
CA ALA A 108 -4.38 -19.59 -6.56
C ALA A 108 -4.30 -18.30 -7.39
N ASP A 109 -4.01 -18.42 -8.67
CA ASP A 109 -3.89 -17.28 -9.58
C ASP A 109 -5.23 -16.61 -9.83
N GLU A 110 -6.30 -17.36 -9.97
CA GLU A 110 -7.65 -16.83 -10.13
C GLU A 110 -8.11 -16.10 -8.87
N ARG A 111 -7.79 -16.65 -7.68
CA ARG A 111 -8.10 -15.98 -6.41
C ARG A 111 -7.31 -14.68 -6.23
N LEU A 112 -6.03 -14.68 -6.58
CA LEU A 112 -5.20 -13.47 -6.53
C LEU A 112 -5.74 -12.41 -7.50
N ALA A 113 -6.03 -12.81 -8.75
CA ALA A 113 -6.59 -11.90 -9.76
C ALA A 113 -7.91 -11.29 -9.27
N ALA A 114 -8.82 -12.10 -8.71
CA ALA A 114 -10.08 -11.63 -8.17
C ALA A 114 -9.89 -10.65 -7.00
N ALA A 115 -8.93 -10.90 -6.10
CA ALA A 115 -8.63 -10.00 -4.99
C ALA A 115 -8.07 -8.65 -5.47
N VAL A 116 -7.20 -8.66 -6.49
CA VAL A 116 -6.66 -7.45 -7.11
C VAL A 116 -7.76 -6.66 -7.83
N ASP A 117 -8.63 -7.34 -8.58
CA ASP A 117 -9.76 -6.72 -9.28
C ASP A 117 -10.74 -6.07 -8.30
N ASP A 118 -11.03 -6.73 -7.19
CA ASP A 118 -11.89 -6.22 -6.12
C ASP A 118 -11.31 -4.96 -5.46
N LEU A 119 -10.00 -4.97 -5.17
CA LEU A 119 -9.30 -3.79 -4.68
C LEU A 119 -9.39 -2.63 -5.67
N LEU A 120 -9.16 -2.86 -6.95
CA LEU A 120 -9.19 -1.82 -7.99
C LEU A 120 -10.59 -1.25 -8.20
N ALA A 121 -11.63 -2.08 -8.13
CA ALA A 121 -13.02 -1.64 -8.15
C ALA A 121 -13.33 -0.73 -6.95
N ALA A 122 -12.92 -1.14 -5.74
CA ALA A 122 -13.07 -0.34 -4.53
C ALA A 122 -12.26 0.96 -4.59
N TRP A 123 -11.00 0.89 -5.08
CA TRP A 123 -10.13 2.05 -5.28
C TRP A 123 -10.77 3.08 -6.22
N SER A 124 -11.31 2.62 -7.34
CA SER A 124 -11.91 3.49 -8.37
C SER A 124 -13.20 4.15 -7.91
N SER A 125 -14.02 3.44 -7.10
CA SER A 125 -15.34 3.89 -6.66
C SER A 125 -15.35 4.64 -5.33
N THR A 126 -14.27 4.55 -4.53
CA THR A 126 -14.23 5.18 -3.21
C THR A 126 -14.47 6.69 -3.26
N ARG A 127 -15.31 7.16 -2.33
CA ARG A 127 -15.54 8.59 -2.11
C ARG A 127 -14.59 9.19 -1.09
N ARG A 128 -13.85 8.36 -0.38
CA ARG A 128 -12.85 8.78 0.61
C ARG A 128 -11.61 9.33 -0.11
N ARG A 129 -10.92 10.24 0.55
CA ARG A 129 -9.57 10.58 0.14
C ARG A 129 -8.65 9.43 0.56
N VAL A 130 -7.91 8.86 -0.38
CA VAL A 130 -6.99 7.77 -0.11
C VAL A 130 -5.59 8.09 -0.63
N VAL A 131 -4.60 7.84 0.21
CA VAL A 131 -3.19 7.84 -0.13
C VAL A 131 -2.67 6.44 0.13
N ALA A 132 -2.12 5.77 -0.89
CA ALA A 132 -1.49 4.48 -0.71
C ALA A 132 0.00 4.57 -0.95
N VAL A 133 0.75 3.89 -0.10
CA VAL A 133 2.19 3.70 -0.24
C VAL A 133 2.45 2.35 -0.89
N SER A 134 3.39 2.30 -1.83
CA SER A 134 3.84 1.05 -2.44
C SER A 134 5.34 1.07 -2.74
N ASN A 135 5.97 -0.09 -2.66
CA ASN A 135 7.37 -0.22 -3.04
C ASN A 135 7.50 -0.38 -4.55
N GLU A 136 8.47 0.35 -5.12
CA GLU A 136 9.00 0.05 -6.44
C GLU A 136 10.13 -0.97 -6.30
N VAL A 137 9.85 -2.20 -6.76
CA VAL A 137 10.78 -3.34 -6.65
C VAL A 137 11.30 -3.81 -8.00
N GLY A 138 10.76 -3.27 -9.10
CA GLY A 138 11.08 -3.67 -10.46
C GLY A 138 12.46 -3.20 -10.95
N SER A 139 12.97 -2.12 -10.39
CA SER A 139 14.22 -1.47 -10.83
C SER A 139 15.49 -2.09 -10.25
N GLY A 140 15.37 -3.16 -9.44
CA GLY A 140 16.50 -3.86 -8.84
C GLY A 140 16.99 -5.06 -9.66
N ILE A 141 17.96 -5.78 -9.09
CA ILE A 141 18.49 -7.04 -9.65
C ILE A 141 17.34 -8.08 -9.66
N VAL A 142 17.30 -8.92 -10.70
CA VAL A 142 16.34 -10.02 -10.81
C VAL A 142 16.52 -10.98 -9.66
N PRO A 143 15.50 -11.27 -8.84
CA PRO A 143 15.63 -12.18 -7.70
C PRO A 143 16.05 -13.59 -8.12
N ALA A 144 16.93 -14.21 -7.32
CA ALA A 144 17.42 -15.56 -7.58
C ALA A 144 16.31 -16.63 -7.44
N THR A 145 15.36 -16.42 -6.51
CA THR A 145 14.27 -17.36 -6.24
C THR A 145 13.07 -17.16 -7.18
N ALA A 146 12.35 -18.23 -7.49
CA ALA A 146 11.13 -18.17 -8.29
C ALA A 146 10.05 -17.32 -7.59
N SER A 147 9.87 -17.50 -6.28
CA SER A 147 8.93 -16.71 -5.48
C SER A 147 9.26 -15.21 -5.48
N GLY A 148 10.54 -14.86 -5.39
CA GLY A 148 10.97 -13.46 -5.48
C GLY A 148 10.67 -12.85 -6.85
N ARG A 149 10.91 -13.58 -7.94
CA ARG A 149 10.56 -13.12 -9.30
C ARG A 149 9.06 -12.95 -9.44
N ARG A 150 8.29 -13.94 -8.99
CA ARG A 150 6.82 -13.88 -9.01
C ARG A 150 6.30 -12.65 -8.26
N PHE A 151 6.76 -12.44 -7.02
CA PHE A 151 6.36 -11.28 -6.23
C PHE A 151 6.70 -9.95 -6.91
N ARG A 152 7.91 -9.84 -7.48
CA ARG A 152 8.36 -8.66 -8.21
C ARG A 152 7.43 -8.35 -9.38
N ASP A 153 7.07 -9.36 -10.15
CA ASP A 153 6.24 -9.20 -11.35
C ASP A 153 4.80 -8.80 -10.95
N GLU A 154 4.20 -9.48 -9.97
CA GLU A 154 2.87 -9.14 -9.45
C GLU A 154 2.83 -7.73 -8.84
N MET A 155 3.90 -7.33 -8.14
CA MET A 155 3.99 -5.98 -7.57
C MET A 155 4.05 -4.91 -8.66
N GLY A 156 4.78 -5.17 -9.74
CA GLY A 156 4.84 -4.28 -10.90
C GLY A 156 3.47 -4.13 -11.56
N VAL A 157 2.77 -5.24 -11.79
CA VAL A 157 1.41 -5.25 -12.36
C VAL A 157 0.43 -4.50 -11.45
N LEU A 158 0.45 -4.77 -10.15
CA LEU A 158 -0.42 -4.07 -9.18
C LEU A 158 -0.15 -2.56 -9.18
N ASN A 159 1.13 -2.15 -9.10
CA ASN A 159 1.51 -0.74 -9.13
C ASN A 159 1.03 -0.03 -10.40
N ALA A 160 1.19 -0.66 -11.56
CA ALA A 160 0.73 -0.10 -12.83
C ALA A 160 -0.78 0.08 -12.88
N ARG A 161 -1.54 -0.93 -12.40
CA ARG A 161 -3.02 -0.90 -12.37
C ARG A 161 -3.54 0.14 -11.40
N VAL A 162 -2.98 0.23 -10.18
CA VAL A 162 -3.36 1.25 -9.19
C VAL A 162 -2.98 2.65 -9.67
N ALA A 163 -1.81 2.81 -10.30
CA ALA A 163 -1.39 4.08 -10.91
C ALA A 163 -2.38 4.54 -11.98
N ALA A 164 -2.81 3.64 -12.87
CA ALA A 164 -3.80 3.94 -13.91
C ALA A 164 -5.14 4.42 -13.34
N ALA A 165 -5.57 3.84 -12.21
CA ALA A 165 -6.80 4.20 -11.49
C ALA A 165 -6.65 5.41 -10.55
N SER A 166 -5.44 5.94 -10.38
CA SER A 166 -5.14 7.06 -9.48
C SER A 166 -5.20 8.41 -10.19
N GLN A 167 -5.58 9.45 -9.46
CA GLN A 167 -5.60 10.84 -9.96
C GLN A 167 -4.23 11.51 -9.86
N ARG A 168 -3.37 11.00 -8.99
CA ARG A 168 -2.00 11.47 -8.78
C ARG A 168 -1.10 10.30 -8.45
N VAL A 169 0.07 10.28 -9.05
CA VAL A 169 1.14 9.30 -8.79
C VAL A 169 2.42 10.05 -8.53
N GLU A 170 3.10 9.71 -7.45
CA GLU A 170 4.38 10.30 -7.08
C GLU A 170 5.41 9.21 -6.82
N LEU A 171 6.62 9.42 -7.29
CA LEU A 171 7.80 8.61 -6.95
C LEU A 171 8.65 9.37 -5.95
N VAL A 172 8.99 8.73 -4.84
CA VAL A 172 9.87 9.31 -3.82
C VAL A 172 11.23 8.65 -3.89
N THR A 173 12.25 9.46 -4.18
CA THR A 173 13.65 9.06 -4.21
C THR A 173 14.44 9.96 -3.29
N ALA A 174 15.22 9.38 -2.36
CA ALA A 174 16.03 10.13 -1.39
C ALA A 174 15.25 11.22 -0.63
N GLY A 175 14.00 10.96 -0.26
CA GLY A 175 13.12 11.91 0.44
C GLY A 175 12.43 12.94 -0.45
N LEU A 176 12.76 13.01 -1.74
CA LEU A 176 12.25 13.98 -2.71
C LEU A 176 11.12 13.37 -3.54
N PRO A 177 9.89 13.93 -3.48
CA PRO A 177 8.79 13.46 -4.29
C PRO A 177 8.87 14.04 -5.70
N GLN A 178 8.77 13.18 -6.69
CA GLN A 178 8.61 13.53 -8.11
C GLN A 178 7.20 13.14 -8.55
N ARG A 179 6.48 14.09 -9.14
CA ARG A 179 5.16 13.81 -9.71
C ARG A 179 5.32 13.10 -11.06
N LEU A 180 4.67 11.93 -11.20
CA LEU A 180 4.60 11.16 -12.45
C LEU A 180 3.28 11.41 -13.18
N ARG A 181 2.21 11.69 -12.41
CA ARG A 181 0.86 11.97 -12.96
C ARG A 181 0.16 13.08 -12.19
#